data_dc2a22adeda79cdfbc31bdc2de752ff4
#
_entry.id   dc2a22adeda79cdfbc31bdc2de752ff4
#
_cell.length_a   1.000
_cell.length_b   1.000
_cell.length_c   1.000
_cell.angle_alpha   90.00
_cell.angle_beta   90.00
_cell.angle_gamma   90.00
#
_symmetry.space_group_name_H-M   'P 1'
#
loop_
_entity.id
_entity.type
_entity.pdbx_description
1 polymer ?
#
loop_
_entity_poly.entity_id
_entity_poly.type
_entity_poly.pdbx_seq_one_letter_code
_entity_poly.pdbx_strand_id
1 'polypeptide(L)'
;MEIDRLKEIEITDEDIQWVEETLGHEVHFDSTRVNIIKNMYSVDIQAFPGSGKTTILVAKLAILAKKWPYDNLGICVLSHTNVAREEIEERLGNNEIGRKLLSYPHFIGTLHSFFDTYVALPWIRSKGLNIDLINTEYVNFLRWMRLSYETRYYLKRQRKNESICSYKGCIGEIDLDKGGETKAKILDVIEKTQKEGYFTFDEMLLYAKQALEELDGISSSIQQRFPILFIDEAQDTDSFQWDLLEKAFNKDGICSIRQGYGDSNQAIYNNLYVDDESSHFPREGALVLNESMRFDSRIAKLANTVALSKERMDGTENVFSEGKIAHTIFLFQKDKAPQVIDEFGQLILNTFSDKEISEYQKEGCHVVGMVHCKKEDTPEKQFPKGIYDYWELYEPEKASKSMVHKFLIQYFRYGIIEFQRSGERSLQVEWISKGLRRLINKAKKCNYVPVSGNIFASLLKVLPDDCQTDFRKMVYELSGTSDAISKSKWNSMLGVMKQMLKLFDITISQDIEEFIKWIDEENNEVQDGGKIGKVLPNHYIYTDKETQRIVDIEFGSIHSVKGRTHLATLVLETFLKTHNMKAILKFLCATPPKSVGKNQKRLRCQYVAMTRARALLCLDRVKLL
;
A
#
# COMPACT_ATOMS: atom_id res chain seq x y z
N MET A 1 -33.12 14.72 12.26
CA MET A 1 -34.01 13.76 12.96
C MET A 1 -33.40 12.35 13.06
N GLU A 2 -32.85 11.75 11.99
CA GLU A 2 -32.23 10.42 12.08
C GLU A 2 -30.82 10.46 12.69
N ILE A 3 -30.02 11.50 12.45
CA ILE A 3 -28.69 11.67 13.05
C ILE A 3 -28.78 11.83 14.57
N ASP A 4 -29.81 12.44 15.10
CA ASP A 4 -29.99 12.57 16.54
C ASP A 4 -30.24 11.22 17.20
N ARG A 5 -30.92 10.29 16.51
CA ARG A 5 -31.12 8.92 16.99
C ARG A 5 -29.83 8.09 16.98
N LEU A 6 -28.87 8.40 16.11
CA LEU A 6 -27.56 7.72 16.09
C LEU A 6 -26.71 8.10 17.31
N LYS A 7 -26.87 9.32 17.83
CA LYS A 7 -26.26 9.74 19.10
C LYS A 7 -26.86 9.01 20.30
N GLU A 8 -28.04 8.41 20.15
CA GLU A 8 -28.69 7.57 21.17
C GLU A 8 -28.12 6.14 21.20
N ILE A 9 -27.27 5.73 20.22
CA ILE A 9 -26.56 4.45 20.28
C ILE A 9 -25.46 4.60 21.35
N GLU A 10 -25.77 4.19 22.56
CA GLU A 10 -24.81 4.16 23.66
C GLU A 10 -23.96 2.89 23.59
N ILE A 11 -22.65 3.05 23.62
CA ILE A 11 -21.67 1.95 23.73
C ILE A 11 -21.34 1.77 25.21
N THR A 12 -21.75 0.65 25.79
CA THR A 12 -21.61 0.34 27.22
C THR A 12 -20.30 -0.38 27.52
N ASP A 13 -19.99 -0.60 28.83
CA ASP A 13 -18.84 -1.40 29.22
C ASP A 13 -19.02 -2.88 28.86
N GLU A 14 -20.24 -3.38 28.88
CA GLU A 14 -20.53 -4.75 28.42
C GLU A 14 -20.24 -4.91 26.92
N ASP A 15 -20.49 -3.88 26.09
CA ASP A 15 -20.12 -3.91 24.67
C ASP A 15 -18.61 -3.94 24.49
N ILE A 16 -17.85 -3.23 25.33
CA ILE A 16 -16.38 -3.28 25.30
C ILE A 16 -15.89 -4.67 25.67
N GLN A 17 -16.37 -5.25 26.75
CA GLN A 17 -16.01 -6.60 27.15
C GLN A 17 -16.34 -7.62 26.05
N TRP A 18 -17.56 -7.53 25.50
CA TRP A 18 -17.97 -8.41 24.40
C TRP A 18 -17.07 -8.30 23.18
N VAL A 19 -16.62 -7.10 22.80
CA VAL A 19 -15.77 -6.96 21.61
C VAL A 19 -14.34 -7.40 21.88
N GLU A 20 -13.82 -7.25 23.10
CA GLU A 20 -12.52 -7.80 23.51
C GLU A 20 -12.53 -9.33 23.37
N GLU A 21 -13.57 -10.01 23.87
CA GLU A 21 -13.75 -11.46 23.70
C GLU A 21 -13.88 -11.86 22.23
N THR A 22 -14.58 -11.07 21.42
CA THR A 22 -14.81 -11.34 19.98
C THR A 22 -13.54 -11.21 19.16
N LEU A 23 -12.67 -10.25 19.48
CA LEU A 23 -11.41 -9.99 18.78
C LEU A 23 -10.26 -10.91 19.25
N GLY A 24 -10.42 -11.60 20.37
CA GLY A 24 -9.47 -12.55 20.93
C GLY A 24 -9.01 -12.18 22.33
N HIS A 25 -8.70 -13.16 23.15
CA HIS A 25 -8.36 -13.00 24.58
C HIS A 25 -7.12 -12.15 24.88
N GLU A 26 -6.33 -11.80 23.87
CA GLU A 26 -5.15 -10.93 24.03
C GLU A 26 -5.48 -9.43 23.81
N VAL A 27 -6.72 -9.11 23.41
CA VAL A 27 -7.13 -7.72 23.15
C VAL A 27 -7.75 -7.12 24.41
N HIS A 28 -7.09 -6.13 24.98
CA HIS A 28 -7.61 -5.33 26.10
C HIS A 28 -7.47 -3.84 25.79
N PHE A 29 -8.54 -3.09 26.07
CA PHE A 29 -8.58 -1.65 25.84
C PHE A 29 -8.41 -0.89 27.15
N ASP A 30 -7.40 -0.03 27.23
CA ASP A 30 -7.26 0.94 28.31
C ASP A 30 -8.36 2.03 28.26
N SER A 31 -8.38 2.88 29.27
CA SER A 31 -9.38 3.95 29.40
C SER A 31 -9.38 4.91 28.22
N THR A 32 -8.23 5.19 27.60
CA THR A 32 -8.11 6.07 26.43
C THR A 32 -8.75 5.43 25.21
N ARG A 33 -8.45 4.15 24.95
CA ARG A 33 -9.03 3.37 23.85
C ARG A 33 -10.54 3.18 24.03
N VAL A 34 -10.98 2.86 25.24
CA VAL A 34 -12.41 2.77 25.58
C VAL A 34 -13.14 4.09 25.30
N ASN A 35 -12.57 5.22 25.71
CA ASN A 35 -13.16 6.55 25.46
C ASN A 35 -13.29 6.84 23.94
N ILE A 36 -12.30 6.46 23.13
CA ILE A 36 -12.35 6.62 21.66
C ILE A 36 -13.42 5.71 21.06
N ILE A 37 -13.53 4.46 21.51
CA ILE A 37 -14.55 3.50 21.02
C ILE A 37 -15.94 4.02 21.36
N LYS A 38 -16.16 4.52 22.58
CA LYS A 38 -17.47 5.04 23.04
C LYS A 38 -17.86 6.38 22.42
N ASN A 39 -16.89 7.14 21.87
CA ASN A 39 -17.16 8.46 21.32
C ASN A 39 -17.99 8.38 20.04
N MET A 40 -19.19 8.97 20.05
CA MET A 40 -20.12 9.02 18.89
C MET A 40 -20.25 10.44 18.30
N TYR A 41 -19.27 11.32 18.55
CA TYR A 41 -19.24 12.67 17.97
C TYR A 41 -18.27 12.76 16.81
N SER A 42 -18.44 13.80 15.98
CA SER A 42 -17.49 14.14 14.91
C SER A 42 -16.18 14.65 15.51
N VAL A 43 -15.16 13.80 15.52
CA VAL A 43 -13.83 14.08 16.06
C VAL A 43 -12.78 13.31 15.28
N ASP A 44 -11.57 13.84 15.19
CA ASP A 44 -10.46 13.10 14.61
C ASP A 44 -9.62 12.43 15.71
N ILE A 45 -8.96 11.35 15.37
CA ILE A 45 -8.11 10.57 16.26
C ILE A 45 -6.69 10.59 15.71
N GLN A 46 -5.82 11.38 16.37
CA GLN A 46 -4.38 11.36 16.13
C GLN A 46 -3.80 10.10 16.78
N ALA A 47 -3.60 9.05 16.01
CA ALA A 47 -3.20 7.73 16.48
C ALA A 47 -1.79 7.41 16.02
N PHE A 48 -0.84 7.37 16.93
CA PHE A 48 0.57 7.12 16.63
C PHE A 48 0.84 5.67 16.16
N PRO A 49 2.00 5.41 15.51
CA PRO A 49 2.32 4.08 14.99
C PRO A 49 2.31 3.00 16.07
N GLY A 50 1.61 1.90 15.81
CA GLY A 50 1.52 0.80 16.77
C GLY A 50 0.57 1.04 17.95
N SER A 51 -0.22 2.12 17.94
CA SER A 51 -1.18 2.43 19.02
C SER A 51 -2.46 1.59 18.99
N GLY A 52 -2.63 0.73 17.97
CA GLY A 52 -3.84 -0.08 17.84
C GLY A 52 -4.99 0.62 17.10
N LYS A 53 -4.70 1.64 16.29
CA LYS A 53 -5.67 2.41 15.49
C LYS A 53 -6.70 1.51 14.79
N THR A 54 -6.24 0.57 13.97
CA THR A 54 -7.12 -0.33 13.20
C THR A 54 -7.93 -1.23 14.11
N THR A 55 -7.34 -1.73 15.21
CA THR A 55 -8.03 -2.56 16.20
C THR A 55 -9.18 -1.79 16.87
N ILE A 56 -8.97 -0.53 17.24
CA ILE A 56 -10.01 0.34 17.81
C ILE A 56 -11.13 0.59 16.79
N LEU A 57 -10.78 0.86 15.52
CA LEU A 57 -11.76 1.06 14.46
C LEU A 57 -12.60 -0.20 14.24
N VAL A 58 -11.96 -1.38 14.14
CA VAL A 58 -12.64 -2.67 13.97
C VAL A 58 -13.54 -2.99 15.18
N ALA A 59 -13.07 -2.76 16.42
CA ALA A 59 -13.87 -2.93 17.62
C ALA A 59 -15.13 -2.06 17.60
N LYS A 60 -14.96 -0.77 17.31
CA LYS A 60 -16.09 0.15 17.19
C LYS A 60 -17.09 -0.25 16.12
N LEU A 61 -16.58 -0.65 14.94
CA LEU A 61 -17.43 -1.13 13.85
C LEU A 61 -18.20 -2.39 14.23
N ALA A 62 -17.57 -3.33 14.94
CA ALA A 62 -18.22 -4.55 15.42
C ALA A 62 -19.38 -4.24 16.39
N ILE A 63 -19.15 -3.36 17.36
CA ILE A 63 -20.19 -2.93 18.31
C ILE A 63 -21.33 -2.21 17.59
N LEU A 64 -21.01 -1.28 16.69
CA LEU A 64 -22.01 -0.57 15.90
C LEU A 64 -22.83 -1.52 15.04
N ALA A 65 -22.21 -2.50 14.37
CA ALA A 65 -22.93 -3.48 13.55
C ALA A 65 -23.88 -4.36 14.38
N LYS A 66 -23.48 -4.73 15.61
CA LYS A 66 -24.32 -5.47 16.56
C LYS A 66 -25.54 -4.65 16.97
N LYS A 67 -25.35 -3.35 17.23
CA LYS A 67 -26.40 -2.44 17.71
C LYS A 67 -27.13 -1.68 16.58
N TRP A 68 -26.76 -1.88 15.32
CA TRP A 68 -27.29 -1.11 14.19
C TRP A 68 -28.77 -1.39 13.93
N PRO A 69 -29.64 -0.38 14.11
CA PRO A 69 -31.07 -0.59 14.10
C PRO A 69 -31.72 -0.41 12.71
N TYR A 70 -30.92 -0.09 11.67
CA TYR A 70 -31.43 0.29 10.37
C TYR A 70 -31.09 -0.74 9.29
N ASP A 71 -32.07 -1.02 8.41
CA ASP A 71 -31.88 -1.93 7.27
C ASP A 71 -31.38 -1.23 5.99
N ASN A 72 -31.62 0.09 5.89
CA ASN A 72 -31.35 0.89 4.69
C ASN A 72 -30.32 2.00 4.87
N LEU A 73 -29.93 2.31 6.10
CA LEU A 73 -28.84 3.25 6.40
C LEU A 73 -27.58 2.47 6.71
N GLY A 74 -26.44 2.95 6.23
CA GLY A 74 -25.16 2.27 6.38
C GLY A 74 -24.10 3.10 7.07
N ILE A 75 -23.09 2.41 7.60
CA ILE A 75 -21.81 3.00 8.02
C ILE A 75 -20.93 3.05 6.77
N CYS A 76 -20.30 4.20 6.51
CA CYS A 76 -19.30 4.35 5.47
C CYS A 76 -17.91 4.33 6.09
N VAL A 77 -17.03 3.42 5.64
CA VAL A 77 -15.62 3.37 6.02
C VAL A 77 -14.77 3.56 4.77
N LEU A 78 -13.99 4.62 4.75
CA LEU A 78 -13.10 4.96 3.63
C LEU A 78 -11.64 4.84 4.05
N SER A 79 -10.82 4.32 3.16
CA SER A 79 -9.37 4.27 3.33
C SER A 79 -8.67 4.51 1.99
N HIS A 80 -7.34 4.69 2.01
CA HIS A 80 -6.54 4.79 0.78
C HIS A 80 -6.20 3.42 0.18
N THR A 81 -6.26 2.37 0.99
CA THR A 81 -5.94 0.98 0.62
C THR A 81 -7.03 0.05 1.13
N ASN A 82 -7.02 -1.21 0.72
CA ASN A 82 -8.00 -2.19 1.19
C ASN A 82 -7.71 -2.73 2.61
N VAL A 83 -6.66 -2.26 3.28
CA VAL A 83 -6.20 -2.77 4.58
C VAL A 83 -7.33 -2.79 5.63
N ALA A 84 -8.12 -1.72 5.74
CA ALA A 84 -9.24 -1.68 6.70
C ALA A 84 -10.28 -2.78 6.41
N ARG A 85 -10.57 -3.05 5.15
CA ARG A 85 -11.47 -4.13 4.73
C ARG A 85 -10.87 -5.51 5.01
N GLU A 86 -9.60 -5.70 4.66
CA GLU A 86 -8.87 -6.94 4.91
C GLU A 86 -8.78 -7.27 6.40
N GLU A 87 -8.52 -6.30 7.25
CA GLU A 87 -8.53 -6.46 8.71
C GLU A 87 -9.92 -6.87 9.26
N ILE A 88 -11.00 -6.30 8.71
CA ILE A 88 -12.36 -6.70 9.08
C ILE A 88 -12.65 -8.13 8.59
N GLU A 89 -12.25 -8.47 7.36
CA GLU A 89 -12.39 -9.83 6.81
C GLU A 89 -11.59 -10.84 7.64
N GLU A 90 -10.36 -10.52 8.03
CA GLU A 90 -9.50 -11.39 8.82
C GLU A 90 -10.04 -11.61 10.24
N ARG A 91 -10.42 -10.53 10.93
CA ARG A 91 -10.80 -10.60 12.35
C ARG A 91 -12.27 -10.94 12.57
N LEU A 92 -13.16 -10.55 11.68
CA LEU A 92 -14.62 -10.68 11.84
C LEU A 92 -15.31 -11.44 10.69
N GLY A 93 -14.62 -11.71 9.57
CA GLY A 93 -15.23 -12.21 8.33
C GLY A 93 -15.96 -13.55 8.46
N ASN A 94 -15.56 -14.39 9.41
CA ASN A 94 -16.15 -15.70 9.64
C ASN A 94 -17.40 -15.67 10.56
N ASN A 95 -17.73 -14.53 11.17
CA ASN A 95 -18.89 -14.39 12.03
C ASN A 95 -20.00 -13.57 11.37
N GLU A 96 -21.20 -13.56 11.98
CA GLU A 96 -22.37 -12.86 11.46
C GLU A 96 -22.13 -11.34 11.37
N ILE A 97 -21.39 -10.77 12.31
CA ILE A 97 -21.10 -9.34 12.39
C ILE A 97 -20.19 -8.87 11.25
N GLY A 98 -19.14 -9.64 10.96
CA GLY A 98 -18.28 -9.36 9.81
C GLY A 98 -19.05 -9.42 8.49
N ARG A 99 -19.89 -10.43 8.31
CA ARG A 99 -20.76 -10.52 7.12
C ARG A 99 -21.75 -9.36 7.02
N LYS A 100 -22.32 -8.91 8.14
CA LYS A 100 -23.22 -7.75 8.17
C LYS A 100 -22.47 -6.48 7.75
N LEU A 101 -21.28 -6.22 8.29
CA LEU A 101 -20.46 -5.06 7.95
C LEU A 101 -20.02 -5.03 6.49
N LEU A 102 -19.70 -6.19 5.91
CA LEU A 102 -19.19 -6.29 4.54
C LEU A 102 -20.29 -6.34 3.47
N SER A 103 -21.56 -6.28 3.89
CA SER A 103 -22.74 -6.31 3.03
C SER A 103 -23.55 -5.01 3.11
N TYR A 104 -24.54 -4.89 2.22
CA TYR A 104 -25.56 -3.85 2.32
C TYR A 104 -26.21 -3.88 3.73
N PRO A 105 -26.43 -2.74 4.40
CA PRO A 105 -26.37 -1.36 3.92
C PRO A 105 -25.02 -0.66 4.06
N HIS A 106 -24.00 -1.27 4.63
CA HIS A 106 -22.72 -0.64 4.92
C HIS A 106 -21.84 -0.52 3.65
N PHE A 107 -20.89 0.37 3.69
CA PHE A 107 -19.85 0.49 2.67
C PHE A 107 -18.46 0.54 3.32
N ILE A 108 -17.60 -0.41 2.99
CA ILE A 108 -16.22 -0.47 3.44
C ILE A 108 -15.33 -0.64 2.21
N GLY A 109 -14.50 0.35 1.93
CA GLY A 109 -13.67 0.35 0.73
C GLY A 109 -12.78 1.57 0.59
N THR A 110 -12.20 1.72 -0.60
CA THR A 110 -11.35 2.88 -0.87
C THR A 110 -12.19 4.12 -1.20
N LEU A 111 -11.59 5.30 -0.95
CA LEU A 111 -12.19 6.57 -1.31
C LEU A 111 -12.58 6.62 -2.80
N HIS A 112 -11.69 6.15 -3.70
CA HIS A 112 -11.99 6.06 -5.13
C HIS A 112 -13.20 5.16 -5.41
N SER A 113 -13.24 3.95 -4.83
CA SER A 113 -14.36 3.02 -5.07
C SER A 113 -15.71 3.57 -4.58
N PHE A 114 -15.69 4.39 -3.52
CA PHE A 114 -16.89 5.07 -3.04
C PHE A 114 -17.40 6.10 -4.05
N PHE A 115 -16.55 7.04 -4.44
CA PHE A 115 -16.94 8.08 -5.39
C PHE A 115 -17.28 7.48 -6.76
N ASP A 116 -16.57 6.45 -7.20
CA ASP A 116 -16.90 5.72 -8.42
C ASP A 116 -18.33 5.16 -8.34
N THR A 117 -18.63 4.40 -7.29
CA THR A 117 -19.89 3.67 -7.17
C THR A 117 -21.11 4.58 -7.00
N TYR A 118 -21.01 5.58 -6.12
CA TYR A 118 -22.16 6.37 -5.71
C TYR A 118 -22.33 7.69 -6.46
N VAL A 119 -21.28 8.19 -7.12
CA VAL A 119 -21.30 9.52 -7.74
C VAL A 119 -20.87 9.48 -9.20
N ALA A 120 -19.62 9.08 -9.50
CA ALA A 120 -19.06 9.23 -10.84
C ALA A 120 -19.70 8.32 -11.88
N LEU A 121 -19.86 7.01 -11.59
CA LEU A 121 -20.48 6.06 -12.50
C LEU A 121 -21.94 6.42 -12.85
N PRO A 122 -22.82 6.72 -11.88
CA PRO A 122 -24.17 7.21 -12.20
C PRO A 122 -24.17 8.49 -13.04
N TRP A 123 -23.27 9.43 -12.72
CA TRP A 123 -23.15 10.69 -13.44
C TRP A 123 -22.69 10.51 -14.89
N ILE A 124 -21.62 9.77 -15.13
CA ILE A 124 -21.10 9.47 -16.47
C ILE A 124 -22.17 8.81 -17.32
N ARG A 125 -22.89 7.82 -16.75
CA ARG A 125 -23.99 7.14 -17.44
C ARG A 125 -25.15 8.09 -17.76
N SER A 126 -25.47 9.03 -16.87
CA SER A 126 -26.52 10.05 -17.12
C SER A 126 -26.17 10.97 -18.29
N LYS A 127 -24.88 11.15 -18.58
CA LYS A 127 -24.39 11.91 -19.75
C LYS A 127 -24.35 11.05 -21.04
N GLY A 128 -24.81 9.81 -21.00
CA GLY A 128 -24.84 8.90 -22.15
C GLY A 128 -23.49 8.27 -22.50
N LEU A 129 -22.49 8.35 -21.62
CA LEU A 129 -21.18 7.72 -21.82
C LEU A 129 -21.17 6.30 -21.24
N ASN A 130 -20.60 5.37 -21.99
CA ASN A 130 -20.32 4.02 -21.51
C ASN A 130 -19.00 4.00 -20.74
N ILE A 131 -18.83 2.97 -19.91
CA ILE A 131 -17.60 2.76 -19.16
C ILE A 131 -17.14 1.32 -19.38
N ASP A 132 -16.03 1.19 -20.10
CA ASP A 132 -15.43 -0.11 -20.42
C ASP A 132 -14.28 -0.42 -19.48
N LEU A 133 -13.44 0.60 -19.17
CA LEU A 133 -12.27 0.42 -18.33
C LEU A 133 -11.90 1.68 -17.55
N ILE A 134 -11.65 1.52 -16.26
CA ILE A 134 -11.04 2.53 -15.38
C ILE A 134 -9.65 2.03 -14.99
N ASN A 135 -8.59 2.59 -15.59
CA ASN A 135 -7.20 2.23 -15.28
C ASN A 135 -6.24 3.31 -15.78
N THR A 136 -5.55 3.99 -14.86
CA THR A 136 -4.69 5.14 -15.20
C THR A 136 -3.51 4.74 -16.10
N GLU A 137 -2.79 3.66 -15.80
CA GLU A 137 -1.59 3.26 -16.57
C GLU A 137 -1.96 2.85 -18.01
N TYR A 138 -2.97 1.99 -18.13
CA TYR A 138 -3.41 1.52 -19.45
C TYR A 138 -3.98 2.65 -20.30
N VAL A 139 -4.85 3.49 -19.72
CA VAL A 139 -5.51 4.57 -20.46
C VAL A 139 -4.50 5.63 -20.89
N ASN A 140 -3.54 5.99 -20.04
CA ASN A 140 -2.45 6.90 -20.42
C ASN A 140 -1.56 6.33 -21.53
N PHE A 141 -1.22 5.03 -21.45
CA PHE A 141 -0.49 4.34 -22.52
C PHE A 141 -1.29 4.32 -23.83
N LEU A 142 -2.58 3.97 -23.79
CA LEU A 142 -3.47 3.97 -24.96
C LEU A 142 -3.52 5.36 -25.62
N ARG A 143 -3.72 6.39 -24.83
CA ARG A 143 -3.74 7.80 -25.29
C ARG A 143 -2.41 8.20 -25.91
N TRP A 144 -1.30 7.87 -25.25
CA TRP A 144 0.04 8.12 -25.75
C TRP A 144 0.28 7.46 -27.10
N MET A 145 -0.14 6.22 -27.28
CA MET A 145 0.01 5.51 -28.55
C MET A 145 -0.84 6.08 -29.69
N ARG A 146 -1.96 6.74 -29.38
CA ARG A 146 -2.84 7.43 -30.34
C ARG A 146 -2.32 8.80 -30.77
N LEU A 147 -1.39 9.40 -30.02
CA LEU A 147 -0.71 10.62 -30.46
C LEU A 147 0.19 10.32 -31.66
N SER A 148 0.29 11.29 -32.61
CA SER A 148 1.19 11.17 -33.75
C SER A 148 2.66 10.99 -33.29
N TYR A 149 3.47 10.37 -34.14
CA TYR A 149 4.91 10.20 -33.88
C TYR A 149 5.60 11.53 -33.57
N GLU A 150 5.29 12.58 -34.34
CA GLU A 150 5.86 13.91 -34.17
C GLU A 150 5.51 14.53 -32.81
N THR A 151 4.24 14.40 -32.38
CA THR A 151 3.78 14.87 -31.06
C THR A 151 4.49 14.12 -29.95
N ARG A 152 4.59 12.78 -30.05
CA ARG A 152 5.31 11.97 -29.05
C ARG A 152 6.80 12.31 -28.99
N TYR A 153 7.43 12.52 -30.16
CA TYR A 153 8.84 12.90 -30.24
C TYR A 153 9.07 14.28 -29.57
N TYR A 154 8.21 15.26 -29.88
CA TYR A 154 8.25 16.58 -29.23
C TYR A 154 8.14 16.46 -27.69
N LEU A 155 7.15 15.72 -27.20
CA LEU A 155 6.93 15.50 -25.77
C LEU A 155 8.12 14.81 -25.08
N LYS A 156 8.71 13.79 -25.71
CA LYS A 156 9.93 13.14 -25.20
C LYS A 156 11.11 14.11 -25.07
N ARG A 157 11.28 15.02 -26.03
CA ARG A 157 12.30 16.10 -25.95
C ARG A 157 12.05 17.04 -24.77
N GLN A 158 10.79 17.25 -24.38
CA GLN A 158 10.39 18.01 -23.19
C GLN A 158 10.44 17.15 -21.90
N ARG A 159 11.02 15.95 -21.94
CA ARG A 159 11.07 14.98 -20.83
C ARG A 159 9.69 14.59 -20.26
N LYS A 160 8.65 14.62 -21.13
CA LYS A 160 7.30 14.18 -20.78
C LYS A 160 7.11 12.72 -21.26
N ASN A 161 6.29 11.97 -20.54
CA ASN A 161 5.93 10.57 -20.83
C ASN A 161 4.41 10.41 -20.91
N GLU A 162 3.92 9.18 -20.88
CA GLU A 162 2.49 8.84 -20.98
C GLU A 162 1.63 9.57 -19.94
N SER A 163 2.18 9.91 -18.76
CA SER A 163 1.42 10.58 -17.70
C SER A 163 0.90 11.97 -18.09
N ILE A 164 1.44 12.58 -19.16
CA ILE A 164 0.92 13.86 -19.69
C ILE A 164 -0.51 13.70 -20.26
N CYS A 165 -0.93 12.47 -20.59
CA CYS A 165 -2.26 12.16 -21.08
C CYS A 165 -3.31 11.99 -19.98
N SER A 166 -2.94 12.18 -18.71
CA SER A 166 -3.89 12.25 -17.59
C SER A 166 -4.47 13.65 -17.47
N TYR A 167 -5.77 13.72 -17.16
CA TYR A 167 -6.33 14.95 -16.63
C TYR A 167 -5.76 15.19 -15.23
N LYS A 168 -5.07 16.31 -15.03
CA LYS A 168 -4.59 16.73 -13.71
C LYS A 168 -5.23 18.05 -13.33
N GLY A 169 -5.53 18.22 -12.03
CA GLY A 169 -5.99 19.48 -11.48
C GLY A 169 -7.45 19.81 -11.75
N CYS A 170 -7.74 21.08 -11.90
CA CYS A 170 -9.07 21.55 -12.32
C CYS A 170 -9.38 21.03 -13.71
N ILE A 171 -10.61 20.68 -13.95
CA ILE A 171 -11.13 20.07 -15.17
C ILE A 171 -10.47 20.68 -16.42
N GLY A 172 -9.77 19.86 -17.20
CA GLY A 172 -9.19 20.24 -18.48
C GLY A 172 -7.78 20.82 -18.45
N GLU A 173 -7.10 20.86 -17.32
CA GLU A 173 -5.70 21.28 -17.30
C GLU A 173 -4.74 20.12 -17.62
N ILE A 174 -3.92 20.32 -18.63
CA ILE A 174 -2.79 19.48 -18.97
C ILE A 174 -1.52 20.21 -18.56
N ASP A 175 -0.60 19.52 -17.90
CA ASP A 175 0.69 20.06 -17.45
C ASP A 175 1.63 20.37 -18.64
N LEU A 176 1.28 21.38 -19.42
CA LEU A 176 2.05 21.93 -20.52
C LEU A 176 2.00 23.47 -20.48
N ASP A 177 3.11 24.09 -20.08
CA ASP A 177 3.22 25.56 -19.99
C ASP A 177 3.17 26.26 -21.36
N LYS A 178 3.65 25.59 -22.42
CA LYS A 178 3.73 26.11 -23.79
C LYS A 178 3.35 25.03 -24.78
N GLY A 179 2.49 25.35 -25.75
CA GLY A 179 2.15 24.43 -26.84
C GLY A 179 0.66 24.23 -27.03
N GLY A 180 -0.08 25.29 -27.34
CA GLY A 180 -1.53 25.22 -27.55
C GLY A 180 -1.97 24.14 -28.53
N GLU A 181 -1.23 23.94 -29.63
CA GLU A 181 -1.54 22.89 -30.60
C GLU A 181 -1.30 21.47 -30.04
N THR A 182 -0.21 21.26 -29.33
CA THR A 182 0.08 19.95 -28.69
C THR A 182 -0.93 19.65 -27.59
N LYS A 183 -1.31 20.66 -26.80
CA LYS A 183 -2.35 20.54 -25.79
C LYS A 183 -3.69 20.15 -26.41
N ALA A 184 -4.08 20.80 -27.51
CA ALA A 184 -5.30 20.46 -28.24
C ALA A 184 -5.30 19.01 -28.75
N LYS A 185 -4.17 18.52 -29.30
CA LYS A 185 -4.02 17.13 -29.75
C LYS A 185 -4.17 16.12 -28.60
N ILE A 186 -3.64 16.43 -27.43
CA ILE A 186 -3.78 15.57 -26.23
C ILE A 186 -5.24 15.56 -25.77
N LEU A 187 -5.88 16.73 -25.69
CA LEU A 187 -7.31 16.84 -25.32
C LEU A 187 -8.21 16.08 -26.26
N ASP A 188 -8.00 16.18 -27.57
CA ASP A 188 -8.76 15.43 -28.59
C ASP A 188 -8.66 13.90 -28.38
N VAL A 189 -7.46 13.40 -28.08
CA VAL A 189 -7.26 11.97 -27.78
C VAL A 189 -7.93 11.58 -26.46
N ILE A 190 -7.90 12.43 -25.43
CA ILE A 190 -8.59 12.19 -24.16
C ILE A 190 -10.10 12.11 -24.39
N GLU A 191 -10.70 13.09 -25.06
CA GLU A 191 -12.13 13.09 -25.35
C GLU A 191 -12.58 11.87 -26.16
N LYS A 192 -11.80 11.46 -27.16
CA LYS A 192 -12.09 10.27 -27.97
C LYS A 192 -12.08 9.01 -27.11
N THR A 193 -11.08 8.85 -26.23
CA THR A 193 -11.00 7.69 -25.34
C THR A 193 -12.09 7.68 -24.28
N GLN A 194 -12.50 8.84 -23.76
CA GLN A 194 -13.66 8.93 -22.85
C GLN A 194 -14.96 8.53 -23.53
N LYS A 195 -15.20 8.95 -24.78
CA LYS A 195 -16.35 8.51 -25.59
C LYS A 195 -16.38 7.01 -25.85
N GLU A 196 -15.19 6.39 -25.87
CA GLU A 196 -15.02 4.94 -26.00
C GLU A 196 -15.11 4.19 -24.66
N GLY A 197 -15.27 4.89 -23.55
CA GLY A 197 -15.42 4.29 -22.23
C GLY A 197 -14.13 4.09 -21.42
N TYR A 198 -13.01 4.72 -21.80
CA TYR A 198 -11.72 4.59 -21.13
C TYR A 198 -11.41 5.78 -20.23
N PHE A 199 -11.32 5.56 -18.92
CA PHE A 199 -11.12 6.59 -17.92
C PHE A 199 -9.90 6.30 -17.02
N THR A 200 -9.25 7.36 -16.53
CA THR A 200 -8.25 7.26 -15.45
C THR A 200 -8.93 7.39 -14.08
N PHE A 201 -8.26 6.96 -13.01
CA PHE A 201 -8.79 7.12 -11.66
C PHE A 201 -9.00 8.59 -11.28
N ASP A 202 -8.09 9.49 -11.70
CA ASP A 202 -8.22 10.93 -11.42
C ASP A 202 -9.46 11.51 -12.14
N GLU A 203 -9.77 11.08 -13.35
CA GLU A 203 -10.96 11.52 -14.08
C GLU A 203 -12.25 11.13 -13.38
N MET A 204 -12.29 9.96 -12.76
CA MET A 204 -13.46 9.53 -12.00
C MET A 204 -13.75 10.50 -10.84
N LEU A 205 -12.72 10.92 -10.11
CA LEU A 205 -12.89 11.91 -9.05
C LEU A 205 -13.31 13.28 -9.57
N LEU A 206 -12.82 13.68 -10.77
CA LEU A 206 -13.27 14.92 -11.43
C LEU A 206 -14.74 14.86 -11.81
N TYR A 207 -15.22 13.75 -12.38
CA TYR A 207 -16.63 13.54 -12.67
C TYR A 207 -17.48 13.49 -11.39
N ALA A 208 -16.96 12.92 -10.30
CA ALA A 208 -17.63 12.99 -9.02
C ALA A 208 -17.77 14.43 -8.52
N LYS A 209 -16.72 15.25 -8.67
CA LYS A 209 -16.77 16.67 -8.31
C LYS A 209 -17.83 17.41 -9.14
N GLN A 210 -17.87 17.21 -10.45
CA GLN A 210 -18.89 17.80 -11.32
C GLN A 210 -20.31 17.43 -10.89
N ALA A 211 -20.54 16.16 -10.61
CA ALA A 211 -21.85 15.69 -10.17
C ALA A 211 -22.31 16.36 -8.87
N LEU A 212 -21.40 16.47 -7.88
CA LEU A 212 -21.68 17.13 -6.60
C LEU A 212 -21.92 18.64 -6.72
N GLU A 213 -21.34 19.28 -7.75
CA GLU A 213 -21.51 20.71 -8.04
C GLU A 213 -22.77 20.99 -8.87
N GLU A 214 -23.14 20.10 -9.80
CA GLU A 214 -24.29 20.30 -10.69
C GLU A 214 -25.62 19.78 -10.10
N LEU A 215 -25.58 18.81 -9.18
CA LEU A 215 -26.79 18.16 -8.63
C LEU A 215 -26.86 18.26 -7.10
N ASP A 216 -27.65 19.19 -6.59
CA ASP A 216 -27.78 19.42 -5.14
C ASP A 216 -28.28 18.21 -4.34
N GLY A 217 -29.08 17.33 -4.95
CA GLY A 217 -29.67 16.15 -4.26
C GLY A 217 -28.68 15.01 -3.96
N ILE A 218 -27.50 14.97 -4.61
CA ILE A 218 -26.53 13.86 -4.42
C ILE A 218 -26.00 13.88 -2.98
N SER A 219 -25.53 15.04 -2.50
CA SER A 219 -24.97 15.18 -1.15
C SER A 219 -25.98 14.78 -0.08
N SER A 220 -27.22 15.27 -0.19
CA SER A 220 -28.30 14.91 0.75
C SER A 220 -28.59 13.42 0.73
N SER A 221 -28.59 12.78 -0.45
CA SER A 221 -28.80 11.34 -0.58
C SER A 221 -27.66 10.52 0.06
N ILE A 222 -26.40 10.97 -0.12
CA ILE A 222 -25.22 10.34 0.50
C ILE A 222 -25.29 10.45 2.02
N GLN A 223 -25.61 11.63 2.56
CA GLN A 223 -25.70 11.87 4.00
C GLN A 223 -26.84 11.07 4.65
N GLN A 224 -27.98 10.99 3.99
CA GLN A 224 -29.10 10.14 4.43
C GLN A 224 -28.71 8.67 4.42
N ARG A 225 -28.03 8.23 3.36
CA ARG A 225 -27.61 6.83 3.19
C ARG A 225 -26.50 6.42 4.15
N PHE A 226 -25.55 7.32 4.42
CA PHE A 226 -24.36 7.10 5.25
C PHE A 226 -24.23 8.16 6.34
N PRO A 227 -25.04 8.06 7.41
CA PRO A 227 -25.02 9.03 8.50
C PRO A 227 -23.76 8.96 9.37
N ILE A 228 -22.94 7.93 9.23
CA ILE A 228 -21.62 7.79 9.88
C ILE A 228 -20.55 7.55 8.83
N LEU A 229 -19.48 8.35 8.89
CA LEU A 229 -18.29 8.26 8.06
C LEU A 229 -17.04 8.06 8.93
N PHE A 230 -16.36 6.96 8.72
CA PHE A 230 -15.01 6.72 9.24
C PHE A 230 -13.99 6.84 8.09
N ILE A 231 -12.86 7.49 8.36
CA ILE A 231 -11.76 7.63 7.40
C ILE A 231 -10.50 7.06 8.04
N ASP A 232 -10.02 5.93 7.54
CA ASP A 232 -8.76 5.35 7.97
C ASP A 232 -7.59 5.91 7.15
N GLU A 233 -6.41 6.02 7.76
CA GLU A 233 -5.23 6.70 7.19
C GLU A 233 -5.56 8.12 6.69
N ALA A 234 -6.35 8.86 7.45
CA ALA A 234 -6.90 10.17 7.08
C ALA A 234 -5.82 11.19 6.66
N GLN A 235 -4.58 11.06 7.17
CA GLN A 235 -3.45 11.93 6.82
C GLN A 235 -2.97 11.76 5.36
N ASP A 236 -3.35 10.69 4.67
CA ASP A 236 -2.99 10.47 3.27
C ASP A 236 -3.98 11.08 2.27
N THR A 237 -5.12 11.56 2.76
CA THR A 237 -6.15 12.24 1.96
C THR A 237 -5.61 13.60 1.51
N ASP A 238 -5.57 13.84 0.21
CA ASP A 238 -5.14 15.13 -0.35
C ASP A 238 -6.25 16.20 -0.29
N SER A 239 -5.88 17.45 -0.57
CA SER A 239 -6.82 18.58 -0.48
C SER A 239 -8.02 18.46 -1.43
N PHE A 240 -7.83 17.88 -2.62
CA PHE A 240 -8.90 17.67 -3.58
C PHE A 240 -9.89 16.58 -3.09
N GLN A 241 -9.36 15.51 -2.52
CA GLN A 241 -10.17 14.44 -1.94
C GLN A 241 -10.93 14.92 -0.69
N TRP A 242 -10.31 15.78 0.13
CA TRP A 242 -10.99 16.44 1.25
C TRP A 242 -12.14 17.33 0.78
N ASP A 243 -11.94 18.13 -0.27
CA ASP A 243 -13.01 18.95 -0.86
C ASP A 243 -14.20 18.09 -1.32
N LEU A 244 -13.93 16.93 -1.94
CA LEU A 244 -14.97 15.97 -2.33
C LEU A 244 -15.72 15.41 -1.11
N LEU A 245 -15.00 15.03 -0.06
CA LEU A 245 -15.60 14.49 1.17
C LEU A 245 -16.47 15.55 1.87
N GLU A 246 -15.98 16.80 1.97
CA GLU A 246 -16.75 17.88 2.55
C GLU A 246 -18.02 18.17 1.74
N LYS A 247 -17.93 18.19 0.40
CA LYS A 247 -19.12 18.37 -0.46
C LYS A 247 -20.12 17.24 -0.35
N ALA A 248 -19.64 15.99 -0.20
CA ALA A 248 -20.51 14.81 -0.12
C ALA A 248 -21.16 14.64 1.26
N PHE A 249 -20.44 14.91 2.35
CA PHE A 249 -20.86 14.55 3.71
C PHE A 249 -21.14 15.75 4.64
N ASN A 250 -20.93 16.99 4.20
CA ASN A 250 -21.08 18.19 5.03
C ASN A 250 -21.72 19.35 4.26
N LYS A 251 -22.85 19.11 3.57
CA LYS A 251 -23.59 20.14 2.84
C LYS A 251 -24.90 20.48 3.57
N ASP A 252 -25.33 21.74 3.51
CA ASP A 252 -26.62 22.24 3.97
C ASP A 252 -26.89 22.08 5.49
N GLY A 253 -25.85 22.02 6.32
CA GLY A 253 -25.99 21.94 7.78
C GLY A 253 -26.44 20.57 8.30
N ILE A 254 -26.64 19.60 7.43
CA ILE A 254 -26.83 18.19 7.77
C ILE A 254 -25.46 17.52 7.58
N CYS A 255 -24.82 17.12 8.68
CA CYS A 255 -23.49 16.50 8.63
C CYS A 255 -23.59 15.05 9.09
N SER A 256 -23.02 14.14 8.32
CA SER A 256 -22.70 12.81 8.84
C SER A 256 -21.74 12.92 10.03
N ILE A 257 -21.85 12.02 11.00
CA ILE A 257 -20.83 11.89 12.05
C ILE A 257 -19.55 11.49 11.37
N ARG A 258 -18.49 12.33 11.43
CA ARG A 258 -17.20 12.07 10.80
C ARG A 258 -16.11 11.86 11.81
N GLN A 259 -15.42 10.72 11.72
CA GLN A 259 -14.22 10.43 12.50
C GLN A 259 -13.08 10.01 11.58
N GLY A 260 -12.00 10.81 11.57
CA GLY A 260 -10.75 10.49 10.88
C GLY A 260 -9.80 9.80 11.84
N TYR A 261 -9.18 8.72 11.41
CA TYR A 261 -8.15 7.98 12.13
C TYR A 261 -6.85 8.07 11.36
N GLY A 262 -5.75 8.49 12.00
CA GLY A 262 -4.49 8.62 11.29
C GLY A 262 -3.36 9.17 12.15
N ASP A 263 -2.19 9.33 11.54
CA ASP A 263 -1.02 9.98 12.12
C ASP A 263 -0.46 11.04 11.17
N SER A 264 -0.58 12.30 11.52
CA SER A 264 -0.10 13.43 10.72
C SER A 264 1.40 13.37 10.41
N ASN A 265 2.20 12.69 11.25
CA ASN A 265 3.63 12.48 11.01
C ASN A 265 3.90 11.44 9.91
N GLN A 266 2.93 10.59 9.56
CA GLN A 266 3.05 9.56 8.53
C GLN A 266 2.53 9.99 7.15
N ALA A 267 2.17 11.25 6.94
CA ALA A 267 1.73 11.78 5.65
C ALA A 267 2.91 11.90 4.68
N ILE A 268 3.28 10.80 4.01
CA ILE A 268 4.44 10.74 3.09
C ILE A 268 4.04 10.69 1.60
N TYR A 269 2.78 10.46 1.28
CA TYR A 269 2.27 10.36 -0.09
C TYR A 269 1.85 11.71 -0.67
N ASN A 270 1.45 12.67 0.16
CA ASN A 270 1.00 13.97 -0.30
C ASN A 270 2.16 14.80 -0.89
N ASN A 271 1.88 15.52 -1.98
CA ASN A 271 2.83 16.46 -2.58
C ASN A 271 2.91 17.73 -1.70
N LEU A 272 3.84 17.72 -0.74
CA LEU A 272 4.08 18.77 0.26
C LEU A 272 4.70 20.08 -0.32
N TYR A 273 4.57 20.32 -1.61
CA TYR A 273 5.03 21.56 -2.25
C TYR A 273 3.93 22.60 -2.42
N VAL A 274 2.71 22.27 -2.05
CA VAL A 274 1.62 23.24 -1.91
C VAL A 274 1.66 23.68 -0.44
N ASP A 275 1.99 24.92 -0.18
CA ASP A 275 1.88 25.57 1.14
C ASP A 275 0.38 25.71 1.51
N ASP A 276 -0.29 24.59 1.69
CA ASP A 276 -1.66 24.55 2.18
C ASP A 276 -1.59 24.49 3.70
N GLU A 277 -1.72 25.65 4.34
CA GLU A 277 -1.77 25.79 5.81
C GLU A 277 -3.03 25.13 6.41
N SER A 278 -4.00 24.71 5.60
CA SER A 278 -5.19 23.98 6.01
C SER A 278 -4.95 22.48 6.00
N SER A 279 -4.31 21.94 7.06
CA SER A 279 -4.37 20.51 7.25
C SER A 279 -5.80 20.13 7.67
N HIS A 280 -6.52 19.45 6.80
CA HIS A 280 -7.87 18.94 7.08
C HIS A 280 -7.88 17.83 8.14
N PHE A 281 -6.71 17.30 8.48
CA PHE A 281 -6.50 16.26 9.50
C PHE A 281 -5.18 16.48 10.26
N PRO A 282 -5.16 16.36 11.62
CA PRO A 282 -6.35 16.28 12.46
C PRO A 282 -7.01 17.66 12.62
N ARG A 283 -8.34 17.69 12.77
CA ARG A 283 -9.09 18.89 13.15
C ARG A 283 -8.78 19.29 14.60
N GLU A 284 -9.04 20.55 14.91
CA GLU A 284 -8.93 21.06 16.28
C GLU A 284 -9.81 20.24 17.25
N GLY A 285 -9.28 19.93 18.42
CA GLY A 285 -9.96 19.07 19.40
C GLY A 285 -9.84 17.57 19.16
N ALA A 286 -8.91 17.14 18.31
CA ALA A 286 -8.65 15.71 18.06
C ALA A 286 -8.31 14.97 19.36
N LEU A 287 -8.78 13.74 19.47
CA LEU A 287 -8.37 12.81 20.52
C LEU A 287 -6.99 12.24 20.18
N VAL A 288 -6.17 12.03 21.19
CA VAL A 288 -4.79 11.54 21.00
C VAL A 288 -4.66 10.13 21.56
N LEU A 289 -4.11 9.25 20.72
CA LEU A 289 -3.74 7.88 21.07
C LEU A 289 -2.23 7.76 20.93
N ASN A 290 -1.50 8.11 22.00
CA ASN A 290 -0.05 8.30 21.98
C ASN A 290 0.77 7.08 22.37
N GLU A 291 0.17 6.07 22.98
CA GLU A 291 0.89 4.89 23.45
C GLU A 291 1.03 3.83 22.34
N SER A 292 2.28 3.51 21.99
CA SER A 292 2.60 2.47 21.01
C SER A 292 2.79 1.11 21.68
N MET A 293 2.05 0.11 21.23
CA MET A 293 2.22 -1.30 21.63
C MET A 293 3.27 -2.02 20.79
N ARG A 294 3.85 -1.35 19.79
CA ARG A 294 4.81 -1.96 18.86
C ARG A 294 6.22 -2.00 19.42
N PHE A 295 6.65 -0.94 20.08
CA PHE A 295 8.04 -0.72 20.52
C PHE A 295 8.09 -0.01 21.87
N ASP A 296 9.25 -0.06 22.47
CA ASP A 296 9.50 0.55 23.79
C ASP A 296 9.77 2.07 23.75
N SER A 297 9.92 2.66 24.92
CA SER A 297 10.15 4.10 25.09
C SER A 297 11.46 4.61 24.44
N ARG A 298 12.44 3.74 24.18
CA ARG A 298 13.73 4.13 23.57
C ARG A 298 13.53 4.48 22.10
N ILE A 299 12.80 3.63 21.35
CA ILE A 299 12.45 3.89 19.95
C ILE A 299 11.49 5.09 19.87
N ALA A 300 10.49 5.17 20.76
CA ALA A 300 9.56 6.31 20.82
C ALA A 300 10.29 7.65 20.99
N LYS A 301 11.22 7.73 21.95
CA LYS A 301 12.03 8.94 22.21
C LYS A 301 12.83 9.35 20.97
N LEU A 302 13.45 8.40 20.29
CA LEU A 302 14.23 8.70 19.09
C LEU A 302 13.33 9.16 17.94
N ALA A 303 12.21 8.48 17.68
CA ALA A 303 11.25 8.87 16.64
C ALA A 303 10.62 10.25 16.90
N ASN A 304 10.36 10.59 18.17
CA ASN A 304 9.84 11.90 18.57
C ASN A 304 10.77 13.06 18.20
N THR A 305 12.07 12.84 18.04
CA THR A 305 13.02 13.89 17.63
C THR A 305 12.75 14.39 16.21
N VAL A 306 12.15 13.57 15.36
CA VAL A 306 11.82 13.88 13.96
C VAL A 306 10.32 14.06 13.72
N ALA A 307 9.47 13.89 14.73
CA ALA A 307 8.04 14.12 14.66
C ALA A 307 7.72 15.62 14.48
N LEU A 308 6.73 15.91 13.63
CA LEU A 308 6.29 17.27 13.32
C LEU A 308 5.11 17.73 14.20
N SER A 309 4.28 16.77 14.68
CA SER A 309 3.19 17.07 15.62
C SER A 309 3.71 17.62 16.95
N LYS A 310 2.85 18.35 17.68
CA LYS A 310 3.15 18.83 19.02
C LYS A 310 3.08 17.70 20.06
N GLU A 311 2.13 16.80 19.85
CA GLU A 311 1.93 15.61 20.68
C GLU A 311 3.12 14.68 20.55
N ARG A 312 3.42 13.96 21.61
CA ARG A 312 4.55 13.03 21.69
C ARG A 312 4.02 11.62 21.88
N MET A 313 4.70 10.69 21.25
CA MET A 313 4.44 9.28 21.32
C MET A 313 5.20 8.67 22.49
N ASP A 314 4.57 7.73 23.19
CA ASP A 314 5.19 6.88 24.17
C ASP A 314 5.25 5.44 23.68
N GLY A 315 6.25 4.69 24.14
CA GLY A 315 6.36 3.26 23.88
C GLY A 315 5.97 2.47 25.12
N THR A 316 5.43 1.28 24.89
CA THR A 316 5.08 0.34 25.96
C THR A 316 6.23 -0.65 26.18
N GLU A 317 6.46 -1.06 27.41
CA GLU A 317 7.39 -2.16 27.69
C GLU A 317 6.91 -3.43 27.02
N ASN A 318 7.82 -4.12 26.35
CA ASN A 318 7.58 -5.36 25.64
C ASN A 318 8.68 -6.38 25.96
N VAL A 319 8.59 -7.57 25.39
CA VAL A 319 9.57 -8.67 25.61
C VAL A 319 11.03 -8.29 25.28
N PHE A 320 11.24 -7.22 24.50
CA PHE A 320 12.54 -6.71 24.10
C PHE A 320 13.02 -5.51 24.96
N SER A 321 12.22 -5.04 25.90
CA SER A 321 12.53 -3.85 26.73
C SER A 321 13.58 -4.11 27.80
N GLU A 322 13.83 -5.36 28.17
CA GLU A 322 14.74 -5.77 29.25
C GLU A 322 16.24 -5.61 28.89
N GLY A 323 16.64 -4.45 28.41
CA GLY A 323 18.03 -3.97 28.53
C GLY A 323 19.09 -4.58 27.59
N LYS A 324 18.78 -5.62 26.81
CA LYS A 324 19.78 -6.33 25.96
C LYS A 324 19.99 -5.71 24.60
N ILE A 325 19.02 -4.93 24.09
CA ILE A 325 19.06 -4.41 22.72
C ILE A 325 19.71 -3.02 22.69
N ALA A 326 20.82 -2.92 22.01
CA ALA A 326 21.53 -1.65 21.77
C ALA A 326 21.17 -1.09 20.39
N HIS A 327 20.30 -0.08 20.33
CA HIS A 327 20.09 0.68 19.12
C HIS A 327 21.41 1.29 18.64
N THR A 328 21.75 1.10 17.37
CA THR A 328 23.11 1.35 16.87
C THR A 328 23.13 2.38 15.76
N ILE A 329 24.16 3.23 15.74
CA ILE A 329 24.46 4.11 14.62
C ILE A 329 25.75 3.64 13.97
N PHE A 330 25.68 3.18 12.72
CA PHE A 330 26.84 2.80 11.92
C PHE A 330 27.49 4.06 11.32
N LEU A 331 28.73 4.32 11.67
CA LEU A 331 29.53 5.39 11.07
C LEU A 331 30.57 4.77 10.14
N PHE A 332 30.48 5.03 8.85
CA PHE A 332 31.33 4.39 7.86
C PHE A 332 32.00 5.38 6.90
N GLN A 333 33.14 4.97 6.34
CA GLN A 333 33.79 5.65 5.23
C GLN A 333 33.11 5.29 3.92
N LYS A 334 33.17 6.17 2.91
CA LYS A 334 32.42 5.99 1.66
C LYS A 334 32.63 4.62 1.00
N ASP A 335 33.89 4.16 0.94
CA ASP A 335 34.28 2.86 0.35
C ASP A 335 33.84 1.64 1.17
N LYS A 336 33.26 1.84 2.35
CA LYS A 336 32.81 0.81 3.29
C LYS A 336 31.28 0.66 3.39
N ALA A 337 30.53 1.31 2.50
CA ALA A 337 29.07 1.23 2.52
C ALA A 337 28.52 -0.23 2.46
N PRO A 338 29.03 -1.14 1.62
CA PRO A 338 28.54 -2.53 1.62
C PRO A 338 28.76 -3.26 2.95
N GLN A 339 29.82 -2.95 3.69
CA GLN A 339 30.12 -3.58 4.98
C GLN A 339 29.08 -3.25 6.06
N VAL A 340 28.35 -2.13 5.93
CA VAL A 340 27.28 -1.76 6.86
C VAL A 340 26.20 -2.82 6.92
N ILE A 341 25.92 -3.50 5.82
CA ILE A 341 24.90 -4.55 5.75
C ILE A 341 25.36 -5.80 6.48
N ASP A 342 26.62 -6.20 6.31
CA ASP A 342 27.20 -7.33 7.01
C ASP A 342 27.24 -7.09 8.53
N GLU A 343 27.67 -5.88 8.95
CA GLU A 343 27.70 -5.48 10.35
C GLU A 343 26.28 -5.46 10.96
N PHE A 344 25.27 -5.05 10.18
CA PHE A 344 23.88 -5.12 10.62
C PHE A 344 23.41 -6.58 10.76
N GLY A 345 23.75 -7.45 9.80
CA GLY A 345 23.47 -8.90 9.87
C GLY A 345 24.11 -9.53 11.11
N GLN A 346 25.39 -9.22 11.38
CA GLN A 346 26.09 -9.68 12.58
C GLN A 346 25.42 -9.17 13.87
N LEU A 347 25.03 -7.89 13.90
CA LEU A 347 24.34 -7.31 15.05
C LEU A 347 23.00 -8.00 15.33
N ILE A 348 22.22 -8.34 14.29
CA ILE A 348 20.98 -9.09 14.42
C ILE A 348 21.24 -10.46 15.07
N LEU A 349 22.21 -11.22 14.54
CA LEU A 349 22.53 -12.56 15.04
C LEU A 349 23.09 -12.52 16.47
N ASN A 350 23.78 -11.46 16.86
CA ASN A 350 24.26 -11.24 18.23
C ASN A 350 23.12 -10.82 19.19
N THR A 351 22.08 -10.19 18.68
CA THR A 351 20.97 -9.63 19.47
C THR A 351 19.87 -10.67 19.69
N PHE A 352 19.51 -11.43 18.64
CA PHE A 352 18.38 -12.34 18.64
C PHE A 352 18.84 -13.80 18.53
N SER A 353 18.15 -14.68 19.22
CA SER A 353 18.26 -16.13 19.03
C SER A 353 17.56 -16.58 17.74
N ASP A 354 17.91 -17.77 17.22
CA ASP A 354 17.24 -18.34 16.04
C ASP A 354 15.74 -18.57 16.29
N LYS A 355 15.37 -18.86 17.55
CA LYS A 355 13.97 -18.99 17.95
C LYS A 355 13.22 -17.66 17.79
N GLU A 356 13.77 -16.55 18.27
CA GLU A 356 13.16 -15.23 18.13
C GLU A 356 13.08 -14.79 16.66
N ILE A 357 14.13 -15.01 15.86
CA ILE A 357 14.12 -14.73 14.42
C ILE A 357 13.01 -15.53 13.72
N SER A 358 12.83 -16.81 14.09
CA SER A 358 11.78 -17.66 13.53
C SER A 358 10.37 -17.25 13.98
N GLU A 359 10.21 -16.90 15.25
CA GLU A 359 8.92 -16.46 15.83
C GLU A 359 8.42 -15.17 15.16
N TYR A 360 9.34 -14.21 14.91
CA TYR A 360 9.04 -12.94 14.27
C TYR A 360 9.35 -12.94 12.76
N GLN A 361 9.38 -14.11 12.11
CA GLN A 361 9.69 -14.24 10.67
C GLN A 361 8.75 -13.41 9.78
N LYS A 362 7.48 -13.28 10.13
CA LYS A 362 6.51 -12.44 9.39
C LYS A 362 6.88 -10.95 9.40
N GLU A 363 7.48 -10.49 10.48
CA GLU A 363 7.94 -9.11 10.63
C GLU A 363 9.31 -8.91 9.97
N GLY A 364 10.20 -9.88 10.11
CA GLY A 364 11.50 -9.95 9.46
C GLY A 364 12.47 -8.81 9.81
N CYS A 365 13.63 -8.84 9.18
CA CYS A 365 14.67 -7.81 9.30
C CYS A 365 14.74 -7.00 8.01
N HIS A 366 14.78 -5.67 8.12
CA HIS A 366 14.65 -4.79 6.95
C HIS A 366 15.71 -3.71 6.90
N VAL A 367 16.15 -3.43 5.68
CA VAL A 367 16.98 -2.27 5.33
C VAL A 367 16.18 -1.33 4.45
N VAL A 368 16.04 -0.07 4.86
CA VAL A 368 15.20 0.90 4.16
C VAL A 368 15.94 2.19 3.82
N GLY A 369 15.67 2.73 2.64
CA GLY A 369 16.26 3.98 2.18
C GLY A 369 15.25 4.91 1.51
N MET A 370 15.54 6.21 1.54
CA MET A 370 14.67 7.21 0.90
C MET A 370 14.87 7.25 -0.62
N VAL A 371 16.05 6.90 -1.13
CA VAL A 371 16.36 6.84 -2.56
C VAL A 371 16.70 5.41 -2.92
N HIS A 372 15.90 4.83 -3.81
CA HIS A 372 16.00 3.44 -4.22
C HIS A 372 16.20 3.25 -5.74
N CYS A 373 16.08 4.33 -6.54
CA CYS A 373 16.30 4.25 -7.99
C CYS A 373 17.76 4.44 -8.34
N LYS A 374 18.33 3.54 -9.15
CA LYS A 374 19.69 3.68 -9.72
C LYS A 374 19.67 4.82 -10.75
N LYS A 375 20.63 5.73 -10.65
CA LYS A 375 20.88 6.76 -11.68
C LYS A 375 22.28 6.56 -12.21
N GLU A 376 22.40 6.60 -13.52
CA GLU A 376 23.70 6.63 -14.20
C GLU A 376 24.46 7.90 -13.81
N ASP A 377 25.78 7.86 -13.77
CA ASP A 377 26.70 8.98 -13.46
C ASP A 377 26.45 9.69 -12.13
N THR A 378 26.69 8.98 -11.03
CA THR A 378 26.64 9.60 -9.68
C THR A 378 27.97 10.24 -9.32
N PRO A 379 28.06 11.58 -9.15
CA PRO A 379 29.26 12.22 -8.66
C PRO A 379 29.69 11.69 -7.28
N GLU A 380 30.96 11.49 -7.05
CA GLU A 380 31.52 10.92 -5.81
C GLU A 380 31.02 11.63 -4.53
N LYS A 381 30.89 12.96 -4.56
CA LYS A 381 30.37 13.74 -3.43
C LYS A 381 28.91 13.49 -3.08
N GLN A 382 28.15 12.76 -3.93
CA GLN A 382 26.76 12.37 -3.68
C GLN A 382 26.65 10.94 -3.12
N PHE A 383 27.75 10.24 -2.98
CA PHE A 383 27.77 8.87 -2.48
C PHE A 383 27.63 8.81 -0.94
N PRO A 384 26.87 7.85 -0.36
CA PRO A 384 25.97 6.94 -1.05
C PRO A 384 24.72 7.68 -1.54
N LYS A 385 24.28 7.37 -2.76
CA LYS A 385 23.14 8.03 -3.36
C LYS A 385 21.83 7.28 -3.08
N GLY A 386 21.87 5.96 -3.11
CA GLY A 386 20.72 5.10 -2.91
C GLY A 386 21.10 3.75 -2.33
N ILE A 387 20.10 2.91 -2.15
CA ILE A 387 20.23 1.57 -1.58
C ILE A 387 21.24 0.72 -2.36
N TYR A 388 21.28 0.83 -3.69
CA TYR A 388 22.19 0.07 -4.56
C TYR A 388 23.68 0.36 -4.32
N ASP A 389 24.04 1.45 -3.63
CA ASP A 389 25.44 1.73 -3.25
C ASP A 389 25.91 0.90 -2.05
N TYR A 390 24.96 0.30 -1.31
CA TYR A 390 25.20 -0.63 -0.22
C TYR A 390 25.14 -2.08 -0.69
N TRP A 391 24.27 -2.34 -1.69
CA TRP A 391 24.11 -3.66 -2.27
C TRP A 391 23.79 -3.55 -3.77
N GLU A 392 24.77 -3.93 -4.60
CA GLU A 392 24.68 -3.77 -6.06
C GLU A 392 23.60 -4.60 -6.72
N LEU A 393 23.21 -5.74 -6.11
CA LEU A 393 22.17 -6.62 -6.61
C LEU A 393 20.75 -6.14 -6.30
N TYR A 394 20.61 -5.02 -5.55
CA TYR A 394 19.32 -4.43 -5.29
C TYR A 394 18.66 -3.94 -6.58
N GLU A 395 17.43 -4.42 -6.83
CA GLU A 395 16.64 -4.04 -8.00
C GLU A 395 15.33 -3.38 -7.58
N PRO A 396 15.26 -2.03 -7.59
CA PRO A 396 14.07 -1.31 -7.14
C PRO A 396 12.81 -1.64 -7.93
N GLU A 397 12.96 -2.01 -9.23
CA GLU A 397 11.81 -2.40 -10.06
C GLU A 397 11.18 -3.72 -9.62
N LYS A 398 11.93 -4.59 -8.98
CA LYS A 398 11.42 -5.84 -8.40
C LYS A 398 10.75 -5.63 -7.04
N ALA A 399 11.05 -4.53 -6.34
CA ALA A 399 10.39 -4.17 -5.10
C ALA A 399 9.04 -3.45 -5.30
N SER A 400 8.86 -2.75 -6.42
CA SER A 400 7.71 -1.87 -6.65
C SER A 400 6.73 -2.34 -7.73
N LYS A 401 7.17 -3.21 -8.66
CA LYS A 401 6.31 -3.80 -9.70
C LYS A 401 6.04 -5.25 -9.35
N SER A 402 4.79 -5.68 -9.56
CA SER A 402 4.48 -7.12 -9.60
C SER A 402 5.52 -7.79 -10.48
N MET A 403 6.33 -8.71 -9.92
CA MET A 403 7.42 -9.36 -10.62
C MET A 403 6.96 -9.91 -11.97
N VAL A 404 7.60 -9.44 -13.03
CA VAL A 404 7.30 -9.89 -14.39
C VAL A 404 8.31 -10.95 -14.76
N HIS A 405 7.94 -12.22 -14.57
CA HIS A 405 8.81 -13.34 -14.91
C HIS A 405 8.85 -13.61 -16.42
N LYS A 406 10.01 -14.02 -16.92
CA LYS A 406 10.21 -14.32 -18.35
C LYS A 406 9.43 -15.55 -18.80
N PHE A 407 9.27 -16.56 -17.91
CA PHE A 407 8.60 -17.82 -18.17
C PHE A 407 7.46 -18.08 -17.18
N LEU A 408 6.42 -18.79 -17.64
CA LEU A 408 5.22 -19.05 -16.82
C LEU A 408 5.54 -19.88 -15.58
N ILE A 409 6.41 -20.88 -15.69
CA ILE A 409 6.80 -21.75 -14.56
C ILE A 409 7.37 -20.95 -13.38
N GLN A 410 7.99 -19.81 -13.62
CA GLN A 410 8.55 -18.97 -12.56
C GLN A 410 7.44 -18.41 -11.65
N TYR A 411 6.28 -18.05 -12.20
CA TYR A 411 5.12 -17.62 -11.40
C TYR A 411 4.62 -18.74 -10.47
N PHE A 412 4.59 -19.97 -10.97
CA PHE A 412 4.16 -21.13 -10.18
C PHE A 412 5.15 -21.45 -9.06
N ARG A 413 6.44 -21.42 -9.35
CA ARG A 413 7.51 -21.63 -8.36
C ARG A 413 7.46 -20.58 -7.26
N TYR A 414 7.25 -19.31 -7.63
CA TYR A 414 7.08 -18.23 -6.66
C TYR A 414 5.83 -18.41 -5.80
N GLY A 415 4.72 -18.81 -6.39
CA GLY A 415 3.51 -19.11 -5.64
C GLY A 415 3.73 -20.21 -4.59
N ILE A 416 4.50 -21.25 -4.90
CA ILE A 416 4.86 -22.31 -3.94
C ILE A 416 5.74 -21.74 -2.81
N ILE A 417 6.75 -20.94 -3.13
CA ILE A 417 7.63 -20.30 -2.14
C ILE A 417 6.82 -19.43 -1.17
N GLU A 418 5.92 -18.59 -1.69
CA GLU A 418 5.05 -17.75 -0.86
C GLU A 418 4.11 -18.58 0.02
N PHE A 419 3.55 -19.67 -0.51
CA PHE A 419 2.75 -20.58 0.28
C PHE A 419 3.57 -21.26 1.39
N GLN A 420 4.77 -21.77 1.09
CA GLN A 420 5.66 -22.40 2.08
C GLN A 420 6.08 -21.41 3.18
N ARG A 421 6.24 -20.13 2.82
CA ARG A 421 6.63 -19.05 3.75
C ARG A 421 5.49 -18.61 4.66
N SER A 422 4.28 -18.44 4.12
CA SER A 422 3.15 -17.82 4.82
C SER A 422 2.11 -18.81 5.33
N GLY A 423 2.07 -20.03 4.77
CA GLY A 423 0.97 -20.96 4.96
C GLY A 423 -0.31 -20.60 4.22
N GLU A 424 -0.32 -19.48 3.47
CA GLU A 424 -1.52 -18.94 2.82
C GLU A 424 -1.64 -19.39 1.36
N ARG A 425 -2.58 -20.28 1.08
CA ARG A 425 -2.87 -20.77 -0.27
C ARG A 425 -3.34 -19.66 -1.22
N SER A 426 -3.97 -18.64 -0.68
CA SER A 426 -4.42 -17.45 -1.42
C SER A 426 -3.28 -16.75 -2.17
N LEU A 427 -2.10 -16.63 -1.58
CA LEU A 427 -0.91 -16.05 -2.20
C LEU A 427 -0.40 -16.91 -3.37
N GLN A 428 -0.45 -18.23 -3.24
CA GLN A 428 -0.10 -19.12 -4.33
C GLN A 428 -1.06 -18.96 -5.52
N VAL A 429 -2.38 -18.90 -5.25
CA VAL A 429 -3.40 -18.65 -6.28
C VAL A 429 -3.20 -17.30 -6.95
N GLU A 430 -2.81 -16.27 -6.20
CA GLU A 430 -2.51 -14.95 -6.74
C GLU A 430 -1.34 -14.99 -7.74
N TRP A 431 -0.24 -15.64 -7.38
CA TRP A 431 0.92 -15.78 -8.27
C TRP A 431 0.60 -16.57 -9.53
N ILE A 432 -0.11 -17.70 -9.41
CA ILE A 432 -0.59 -18.47 -10.54
C ILE A 432 -1.48 -17.60 -11.45
N SER A 433 -2.41 -16.84 -10.86
CA SER A 433 -3.30 -15.94 -11.58
C SER A 433 -2.54 -14.82 -12.33
N LYS A 434 -1.48 -14.26 -11.73
CA LYS A 434 -0.56 -13.32 -12.41
C LYS A 434 0.08 -13.94 -13.65
N GLY A 435 0.55 -15.17 -13.53
CA GLY A 435 1.13 -15.91 -14.63
C GLY A 435 0.13 -16.20 -15.75
N LEU A 436 -1.06 -16.70 -15.40
CA LEU A 436 -2.14 -17.00 -16.34
C LEU A 436 -2.65 -15.74 -17.06
N ARG A 437 -2.85 -14.65 -16.33
CA ARG A 437 -3.21 -13.36 -16.94
C ARG A 437 -2.18 -12.93 -17.98
N ARG A 438 -0.90 -13.05 -17.67
CA ARG A 438 0.16 -12.70 -18.61
C ARG A 438 0.16 -13.61 -19.83
N LEU A 439 -0.06 -14.91 -19.64
CA LEU A 439 -0.20 -15.87 -20.72
C LEU A 439 -1.35 -15.47 -21.67
N ILE A 440 -2.52 -15.17 -21.12
CA ILE A 440 -3.72 -14.79 -21.88
C ILE A 440 -3.50 -13.46 -22.61
N ASN A 441 -2.99 -12.44 -21.92
CA ASN A 441 -2.72 -11.13 -22.53
C ASN A 441 -1.66 -11.21 -23.66
N LYS A 442 -0.63 -12.04 -23.47
CA LYS A 442 0.38 -12.31 -24.51
C LYS A 442 -0.24 -12.99 -25.73
N ALA A 443 -1.11 -13.95 -25.50
CA ALA A 443 -1.80 -14.70 -26.57
C ALA A 443 -2.76 -13.82 -27.37
N LYS A 444 -3.52 -12.98 -26.70
CA LYS A 444 -4.45 -12.03 -27.34
C LYS A 444 -3.73 -10.79 -27.90
N LYS A 445 -2.41 -10.64 -27.70
CA LYS A 445 -1.58 -9.49 -28.10
C LYS A 445 -2.13 -8.12 -27.62
N CYS A 446 -2.88 -8.13 -26.54
CA CYS A 446 -3.50 -6.95 -25.92
C CYS A 446 -3.67 -7.16 -24.42
N ASN A 447 -4.04 -6.11 -23.68
CA ASN A 447 -4.38 -6.21 -22.26
C ASN A 447 -5.82 -6.72 -22.11
N TYR A 448 -6.09 -7.93 -22.57
CA TYR A 448 -7.41 -8.55 -22.60
C TYR A 448 -8.00 -8.73 -21.18
N VAL A 449 -7.15 -9.05 -20.19
CA VAL A 449 -7.53 -9.12 -18.80
C VAL A 449 -6.94 -7.91 -18.06
N PRO A 450 -7.73 -6.87 -17.83
CA PRO A 450 -7.27 -5.69 -17.08
C PRO A 450 -7.02 -6.02 -15.60
N VAL A 451 -6.15 -5.25 -14.93
CA VAL A 451 -5.98 -5.36 -13.47
C VAL A 451 -7.01 -4.47 -12.80
N SER A 452 -7.95 -5.07 -12.09
CA SER A 452 -8.83 -4.36 -11.17
C SER A 452 -8.94 -5.17 -9.86
N GLY A 453 -8.14 -4.82 -8.87
CA GLY A 453 -8.13 -5.55 -7.59
C GLY A 453 -7.58 -6.98 -7.72
N ASN A 454 -8.33 -7.98 -7.25
CA ASN A 454 -7.91 -9.37 -7.28
C ASN A 454 -7.84 -9.92 -8.73
N ILE A 455 -6.65 -10.38 -9.13
CA ILE A 455 -6.38 -10.85 -10.50
C ILE A 455 -7.19 -12.10 -10.85
N PHE A 456 -7.38 -13.01 -9.91
CA PHE A 456 -8.22 -14.19 -10.11
C PHE A 456 -9.66 -13.81 -10.43
N ALA A 457 -10.21 -12.85 -9.68
CA ALA A 457 -11.55 -12.31 -9.95
C ALA A 457 -11.63 -11.60 -11.32
N SER A 458 -10.56 -10.92 -11.74
CA SER A 458 -10.48 -10.28 -13.06
C SER A 458 -10.45 -11.30 -14.21
N LEU A 459 -9.78 -12.43 -14.02
CA LEU A 459 -9.81 -13.55 -14.96
C LEU A 459 -11.21 -14.16 -15.11
N LEU A 460 -11.93 -14.31 -14.00
CA LEU A 460 -13.31 -14.82 -14.03
C LEU A 460 -14.27 -13.88 -14.78
N LYS A 461 -14.13 -12.56 -14.59
CA LYS A 461 -15.02 -11.57 -15.22
C LYS A 461 -14.97 -11.54 -16.76
N VAL A 462 -13.85 -11.94 -17.35
CA VAL A 462 -13.71 -11.99 -18.82
C VAL A 462 -14.15 -13.32 -19.43
N LEU A 463 -14.55 -14.29 -18.60
CA LEU A 463 -15.08 -15.57 -19.02
C LEU A 463 -16.61 -15.57 -19.00
N PRO A 464 -17.27 -16.26 -19.95
CA PRO A 464 -18.68 -16.57 -19.87
C PRO A 464 -19.03 -17.30 -18.57
N ASP A 465 -20.24 -17.08 -18.03
CA ASP A 465 -20.63 -17.61 -16.71
C ASP A 465 -20.60 -19.15 -16.65
N ASP A 466 -20.92 -19.83 -17.72
CA ASP A 466 -20.86 -21.29 -17.87
C ASP A 466 -19.43 -21.84 -17.80
N CYS A 467 -18.43 -21.05 -18.21
CA CYS A 467 -17.02 -21.43 -18.17
C CYS A 467 -16.32 -21.16 -16.82
N GLN A 468 -16.90 -20.31 -15.96
CA GLN A 468 -16.24 -19.88 -14.70
C GLN A 468 -16.01 -21.03 -13.71
N THR A 469 -16.95 -21.99 -13.66
CA THR A 469 -16.82 -23.14 -12.77
C THR A 469 -15.67 -24.05 -13.16
N ASP A 470 -15.49 -24.30 -14.44
CA ASP A 470 -14.38 -25.13 -14.94
C ASP A 470 -13.04 -24.41 -14.78
N PHE A 471 -13.00 -23.12 -15.00
CA PHE A 471 -11.80 -22.32 -14.72
C PHE A 471 -11.39 -22.38 -13.24
N ARG A 472 -12.34 -22.26 -12.30
CA ARG A 472 -12.06 -22.39 -10.86
C ARG A 472 -11.49 -23.75 -10.50
N LYS A 473 -12.05 -24.84 -11.04
CA LYS A 473 -11.53 -26.20 -10.83
C LYS A 473 -10.10 -26.34 -11.34
N MET A 474 -9.81 -25.82 -12.54
CA MET A 474 -8.48 -25.87 -13.13
C MET A 474 -7.45 -25.09 -12.32
N VAL A 475 -7.79 -23.90 -11.84
CA VAL A 475 -6.89 -23.11 -10.98
C VAL A 475 -6.68 -23.80 -9.63
N TYR A 476 -7.71 -24.42 -9.06
CA TYR A 476 -7.59 -25.21 -7.84
C TYR A 476 -6.63 -26.40 -8.03
N GLU A 477 -6.75 -27.13 -9.14
CA GLU A 477 -5.84 -28.23 -9.48
C GLU A 477 -4.39 -27.74 -9.64
N LEU A 478 -4.18 -26.63 -10.32
CA LEU A 478 -2.86 -26.00 -10.51
C LEU A 478 -2.25 -25.50 -9.19
N SER A 479 -3.07 -25.05 -8.23
CA SER A 479 -2.62 -24.57 -6.92
C SER A 479 -2.45 -25.67 -5.87
N GLY A 480 -2.85 -26.91 -6.16
CA GLY A 480 -2.75 -28.03 -5.23
C GLY A 480 -1.32 -28.52 -4.93
N THR A 481 -0.31 -28.01 -5.63
CA THR A 481 1.10 -28.42 -5.44
C THR A 481 1.76 -27.57 -4.37
N SER A 482 2.29 -28.22 -3.32
CA SER A 482 3.04 -27.58 -2.23
C SER A 482 4.56 -27.79 -2.34
N ASP A 483 5.00 -28.74 -3.16
CA ASP A 483 6.40 -29.11 -3.33
C ASP A 483 6.98 -28.56 -4.63
N ALA A 484 8.30 -28.66 -4.79
CA ALA A 484 9.00 -28.24 -5.99
C ALA A 484 8.42 -28.93 -7.25
N ILE A 485 8.21 -28.15 -8.31
CA ILE A 485 7.63 -28.65 -9.55
C ILE A 485 8.69 -29.41 -10.34
N SER A 486 8.52 -30.73 -10.48
CA SER A 486 9.32 -31.54 -11.39
C SER A 486 8.90 -31.34 -12.85
N LYS A 487 9.78 -31.71 -13.80
CA LYS A 487 9.48 -31.62 -15.25
C LYS A 487 8.26 -32.45 -15.64
N SER A 488 8.08 -33.63 -15.04
CA SER A 488 6.89 -34.47 -15.27
C SER A 488 5.62 -33.81 -14.76
N LYS A 489 5.67 -33.22 -13.57
CA LYS A 489 4.54 -32.46 -12.99
C LYS A 489 4.20 -31.24 -13.83
N TRP A 490 5.20 -30.49 -14.30
CA TRP A 490 4.98 -29.37 -15.21
C TRP A 490 4.27 -29.78 -16.49
N ASN A 491 4.68 -30.88 -17.12
CA ASN A 491 4.02 -31.40 -18.32
C ASN A 491 2.54 -31.77 -18.07
N SER A 492 2.21 -32.31 -16.90
CA SER A 492 0.82 -32.56 -16.50
C SER A 492 0.05 -31.23 -16.37
N MET A 493 0.63 -30.24 -15.67
CA MET A 493 0.03 -28.90 -15.51
C MET A 493 -0.16 -28.18 -16.84
N LEU A 494 0.74 -28.36 -17.82
CA LEU A 494 0.58 -27.85 -19.17
C LEU A 494 -0.66 -28.42 -19.88
N GLY A 495 -1.04 -29.66 -19.62
CA GLY A 495 -2.28 -30.26 -20.11
C GLY A 495 -3.51 -29.49 -19.64
N VAL A 496 -3.58 -29.19 -18.32
CA VAL A 496 -4.66 -28.39 -17.72
C VAL A 496 -4.66 -26.96 -18.30
N MET A 497 -3.49 -26.32 -18.41
CA MET A 497 -3.38 -24.97 -18.96
C MET A 497 -3.79 -24.89 -20.43
N LYS A 498 -3.50 -25.90 -21.24
CA LYS A 498 -3.97 -25.98 -22.65
C LYS A 498 -5.48 -26.07 -22.75
N GLN A 499 -6.14 -26.79 -21.82
CA GLN A 499 -7.60 -26.84 -21.75
C GLN A 499 -8.16 -25.46 -21.32
N MET A 500 -7.53 -24.83 -20.32
CA MET A 500 -7.90 -23.49 -19.87
C MET A 500 -7.81 -22.43 -20.99
N LEU A 501 -6.76 -22.48 -21.82
CA LEU A 501 -6.62 -21.55 -22.94
C LEU A 501 -7.77 -21.65 -23.96
N LYS A 502 -8.39 -22.83 -24.10
CA LYS A 502 -9.57 -23.00 -24.96
C LYS A 502 -10.78 -22.23 -24.43
N LEU A 503 -10.93 -22.06 -23.10
CA LEU A 503 -12.02 -21.25 -22.53
C LEU A 503 -11.92 -19.77 -22.92
N PHE A 504 -10.74 -19.32 -23.31
CA PHE A 504 -10.46 -17.95 -23.77
C PHE A 504 -10.33 -17.84 -25.30
N ASP A 505 -10.70 -18.87 -26.05
CA ASP A 505 -10.51 -18.94 -27.52
C ASP A 505 -9.07 -18.62 -27.95
N ILE A 506 -8.09 -19.18 -27.24
CA ILE A 506 -6.67 -18.96 -27.50
C ILE A 506 -6.07 -20.16 -28.23
N THR A 507 -5.48 -19.89 -29.38
CA THR A 507 -4.62 -20.83 -30.11
C THR A 507 -3.17 -20.64 -29.69
N ILE A 508 -2.45 -21.75 -29.48
CA ILE A 508 -1.06 -21.71 -29.02
C ILE A 508 -0.17 -21.29 -30.20
N SER A 509 0.50 -20.15 -30.07
CA SER A 509 1.51 -19.63 -30.99
C SER A 509 2.92 -19.97 -30.50
N GLN A 510 3.92 -19.79 -31.33
CA GLN A 510 5.33 -20.00 -30.98
C GLN A 510 5.77 -19.14 -29.77
N ASP A 511 5.28 -17.90 -29.69
CA ASP A 511 5.54 -17.01 -28.53
C ASP A 511 4.98 -17.54 -27.23
N ILE A 512 3.84 -18.26 -27.29
CA ILE A 512 3.23 -18.90 -26.12
C ILE A 512 4.00 -20.15 -25.76
N GLU A 513 4.40 -20.96 -26.75
CA GLU A 513 5.22 -22.15 -26.50
C GLU A 513 6.53 -21.79 -25.80
N GLU A 514 7.16 -20.68 -26.19
CA GLU A 514 8.37 -20.20 -25.52
C GLU A 514 8.10 -19.74 -24.09
N PHE A 515 6.97 -19.09 -23.83
CA PHE A 515 6.61 -18.61 -22.49
C PHE A 515 6.27 -19.73 -21.51
N ILE A 516 5.68 -20.85 -22.00
CA ILE A 516 5.27 -22.01 -21.17
C ILE A 516 6.31 -23.13 -21.12
N LYS A 517 7.45 -23.00 -21.82
CA LYS A 517 8.47 -24.05 -21.84
C LYS A 517 9.05 -24.32 -20.45
N TRP A 518 9.50 -25.55 -20.26
CA TRP A 518 10.28 -25.92 -19.08
C TRP A 518 11.63 -25.18 -19.05
N ILE A 519 12.01 -24.69 -17.88
CA ILE A 519 13.37 -24.21 -17.60
C ILE A 519 13.87 -24.91 -16.34
N ASP A 520 15.10 -25.41 -16.38
CA ASP A 520 15.76 -26.00 -15.23
C ASP A 520 16.07 -24.93 -14.19
N GLU A 521 16.19 -25.33 -12.92
CA GLU A 521 16.41 -24.39 -11.81
C GLU A 521 17.76 -23.68 -11.87
N GLU A 522 18.75 -24.31 -12.49
CA GLU A 522 20.12 -23.82 -12.62
C GLU A 522 20.29 -22.55 -13.47
N ASN A 523 19.32 -22.24 -14.34
CA ASN A 523 19.36 -21.01 -15.18
C ASN A 523 18.81 -19.75 -14.48
N ASN A 524 18.55 -19.80 -13.18
CA ASN A 524 18.22 -18.63 -12.37
C ASN A 524 19.40 -18.24 -11.43
N GLU A 525 20.63 -18.65 -11.79
CA GLU A 525 21.80 -18.35 -10.99
C GLU A 525 22.06 -16.84 -10.91
N VAL A 526 21.88 -16.30 -9.71
CA VAL A 526 22.82 -15.36 -9.15
C VAL A 526 23.90 -16.26 -8.51
N GLN A 527 25.09 -16.27 -9.10
CA GLN A 527 26.24 -16.95 -8.53
C GLN A 527 26.54 -16.35 -7.16
N ASP A 528 26.25 -17.11 -6.11
CA ASP A 528 27.04 -17.02 -4.90
C ASP A 528 26.96 -18.34 -4.10
N GLY A 529 28.11 -18.73 -3.55
CA GLY A 529 28.41 -20.10 -3.11
C GLY A 529 27.55 -20.62 -1.98
N GLY A 530 26.91 -21.75 -2.23
CA GLY A 530 26.66 -22.79 -1.23
C GLY A 530 25.32 -22.80 -0.51
N LYS A 531 24.44 -23.68 -0.96
CA LYS A 531 23.28 -24.31 -0.29
C LYS A 531 21.93 -23.57 -0.28
N ILE A 532 21.05 -24.07 -1.19
CA ILE A 532 19.61 -24.36 -1.02
C ILE A 532 18.79 -23.31 -0.25
N GLY A 533 18.26 -22.37 -1.02
CA GLY A 533 17.21 -21.43 -0.64
C GLY A 533 17.15 -20.36 -1.72
N LYS A 534 16.13 -20.37 -2.60
CA LYS A 534 16.00 -19.33 -3.62
C LYS A 534 15.91 -17.98 -2.94
N VAL A 535 16.93 -17.13 -3.14
CA VAL A 535 16.93 -15.74 -2.68
C VAL A 535 15.77 -15.02 -3.37
N LEU A 536 14.82 -14.53 -2.58
CA LEU A 536 13.79 -13.60 -3.06
C LEU A 536 14.48 -12.32 -3.56
N PRO A 537 13.97 -11.68 -4.62
CA PRO A 537 14.55 -10.41 -5.06
C PRO A 537 14.51 -9.40 -3.91
N ASN A 538 15.61 -8.66 -3.79
CA ASN A 538 15.82 -7.70 -2.71
C ASN A 538 15.89 -8.30 -1.29
N HIS A 539 16.19 -9.59 -1.17
CA HIS A 539 16.55 -10.26 0.06
C HIS A 539 18.05 -10.54 0.08
N TYR A 540 18.71 -10.05 1.11
CA TYR A 540 20.13 -10.26 1.37
C TYR A 540 20.29 -11.32 2.46
N ILE A 541 20.92 -12.43 2.12
CA ILE A 541 21.18 -13.50 3.08
C ILE A 541 22.55 -13.28 3.70
N TYR A 542 22.58 -12.88 4.96
CA TYR A 542 23.82 -12.81 5.72
C TYR A 542 24.06 -14.14 6.44
N THR A 543 25.30 -14.64 6.34
CA THR A 543 25.76 -15.86 7.04
C THR A 543 26.95 -15.50 7.91
N ASP A 544 26.83 -15.73 9.20
CA ASP A 544 27.95 -15.57 10.13
C ASP A 544 29.01 -16.67 9.88
N LYS A 545 30.25 -16.27 9.68
CA LYS A 545 31.34 -17.17 9.33
C LYS A 545 31.73 -18.12 10.46
N GLU A 546 31.56 -17.73 11.72
CA GLU A 546 31.94 -18.51 12.89
C GLU A 546 30.84 -19.49 13.30
N THR A 547 29.63 -18.99 13.45
CA THR A 547 28.50 -19.78 13.96
C THR A 547 27.68 -20.48 12.86
N GLN A 548 27.88 -20.11 11.58
CA GLN A 548 27.10 -20.53 10.43
C GLN A 548 25.59 -20.18 10.54
N ARG A 549 25.23 -19.29 11.45
CA ARG A 549 23.86 -18.78 11.59
C ARG A 549 23.54 -17.85 10.42
N ILE A 550 22.28 -17.84 10.05
CA ILE A 550 21.79 -17.14 8.85
C ILE A 550 20.68 -16.17 9.25
N VAL A 551 20.69 -14.98 8.66
CA VAL A 551 19.56 -14.05 8.70
C VAL A 551 19.22 -13.54 7.31
N ASP A 552 17.92 -13.49 7.01
CA ASP A 552 17.35 -12.92 5.80
C ASP A 552 16.99 -11.46 6.05
N ILE A 553 17.47 -10.55 5.21
CA ILE A 553 17.30 -9.10 5.32
C ILE A 553 16.62 -8.58 4.05
N GLU A 554 15.38 -8.10 4.17
CA GLU A 554 14.62 -7.53 3.06
C GLU A 554 14.99 -6.05 2.84
N PHE A 555 15.27 -5.69 1.59
CA PHE A 555 15.56 -4.31 1.17
C PHE A 555 14.35 -3.64 0.54
N GLY A 556 14.08 -2.40 0.94
CA GLY A 556 12.96 -1.65 0.40
C GLY A 556 13.06 -0.14 0.51
N SER A 557 12.14 0.55 -0.13
CA SER A 557 11.97 1.99 0.06
C SER A 557 11.21 2.29 1.35
N ILE A 558 11.40 3.48 1.94
CA ILE A 558 10.61 3.90 3.10
C ILE A 558 9.10 3.91 2.80
N HIS A 559 8.71 4.17 1.55
CA HIS A 559 7.30 4.16 1.13
C HIS A 559 6.72 2.73 1.10
N SER A 560 7.50 1.73 0.69
CA SER A 560 7.03 0.35 0.58
C SER A 560 6.81 -0.34 1.93
N VAL A 561 7.40 0.19 3.00
CA VAL A 561 7.30 -0.39 4.35
C VAL A 561 6.28 0.33 5.25
N LYS A 562 5.58 1.35 4.73
CA LYS A 562 4.50 2.00 5.48
C LYS A 562 3.41 0.96 5.81
N GLY A 563 2.91 0.98 7.03
CA GLY A 563 1.93 0.00 7.54
C GLY A 563 2.54 -1.28 8.12
N ARG A 564 3.77 -1.66 7.73
CA ARG A 564 4.44 -2.87 8.22
C ARG A 564 5.04 -2.70 9.62
N THR A 565 5.34 -3.83 10.27
CA THR A 565 6.14 -3.92 11.49
C THR A 565 7.35 -4.79 11.20
N HIS A 566 8.53 -4.44 11.70
CA HIS A 566 9.78 -5.15 11.49
C HIS A 566 10.40 -5.54 12.82
N LEU A 567 10.95 -6.75 12.95
CA LEU A 567 11.74 -7.15 14.12
C LEU A 567 12.95 -6.21 14.27
N ALA A 568 13.69 -5.99 13.18
CA ALA A 568 14.83 -5.09 13.11
C ALA A 568 14.74 -4.17 11.88
N THR A 569 15.12 -2.91 12.04
CA THR A 569 15.15 -1.93 10.93
C THR A 569 16.48 -1.20 10.90
N LEU A 570 17.16 -1.21 9.75
CA LEU A 570 18.27 -0.32 9.43
C LEU A 570 17.81 0.75 8.45
N VAL A 571 17.98 2.03 8.80
CA VAL A 571 17.64 3.16 7.93
C VAL A 571 18.90 3.75 7.33
N LEU A 572 19.02 3.64 6.01
CA LEU A 572 20.21 4.02 5.25
C LEU A 572 20.32 5.53 4.97
N GLU A 573 21.52 6.06 5.04
CA GLU A 573 21.85 7.35 4.46
C GLU A 573 21.72 7.30 2.94
N THR A 574 21.01 8.23 2.36
CA THR A 574 20.83 8.34 0.91
C THR A 574 20.86 9.81 0.50
N PHE A 575 21.13 10.08 -0.79
CA PHE A 575 21.27 11.44 -1.31
C PHE A 575 20.09 11.87 -2.18
N LEU A 576 19.28 12.80 -1.68
CA LEU A 576 18.24 13.50 -2.43
C LEU A 576 18.46 15.02 -2.33
N LYS A 577 19.16 15.62 -3.31
CA LYS A 577 19.67 16.99 -3.29
C LYS A 577 20.77 17.24 -2.21
N THR A 578 20.65 16.60 -1.06
CA THR A 578 21.63 16.54 0.04
C THR A 578 21.54 15.18 0.68
N HIS A 579 22.54 14.78 1.48
CA HIS A 579 22.46 13.58 2.31
C HIS A 579 21.32 13.71 3.33
N ASN A 580 20.45 12.71 3.40
CA ASN A 580 19.19 12.79 4.13
C ASN A 580 19.41 12.84 5.65
N MET A 581 20.25 11.96 6.21
CA MET A 581 20.56 11.97 7.65
C MET A 581 21.31 13.23 8.05
N LYS A 582 22.26 13.69 7.21
CA LYS A 582 22.97 14.95 7.43
C LYS A 582 22.02 16.14 7.49
N ALA A 583 21.00 16.18 6.62
CA ALA A 583 20.05 17.29 6.55
C ALA A 583 19.17 17.39 7.80
N ILE A 584 18.90 16.28 8.48
CA ILE A 584 18.04 16.21 9.67
C ILE A 584 18.81 15.99 10.98
N LEU A 585 20.14 16.00 10.95
CA LEU A 585 20.99 15.70 12.10
C LEU A 585 20.64 16.52 13.35
N LYS A 586 20.37 17.83 13.19
CA LYS A 586 20.00 18.71 14.30
C LYS A 586 18.72 18.26 14.99
N PHE A 587 17.78 17.69 14.22
CA PHE A 587 16.55 17.12 14.78
C PHE A 587 16.88 15.84 15.56
N LEU A 588 17.66 14.93 14.98
CA LEU A 588 18.08 13.68 15.66
C LEU A 588 18.85 13.95 16.96
N CYS A 589 19.62 15.05 17.01
CA CYS A 589 20.31 15.49 18.23
C CYS A 589 19.43 16.33 19.18
N ALA A 590 18.10 16.35 18.99
CA ALA A 590 17.15 17.14 19.79
C ALA A 590 17.47 18.65 19.87
N THR A 591 18.14 19.18 18.83
CA THR A 591 18.47 20.62 18.69
C THR A 591 17.86 21.19 17.40
N PRO A 592 16.52 21.09 17.20
CA PRO A 592 15.90 21.46 15.94
C PRO A 592 16.07 22.97 15.67
N PRO A 593 16.21 23.38 14.39
CA PRO A 593 16.16 24.78 14.02
C PRO A 593 14.76 25.34 14.24
N LYS A 594 14.65 26.69 14.30
CA LYS A 594 13.36 27.39 14.51
C LYS A 594 12.32 27.07 13.43
N SER A 595 12.74 26.67 12.23
CA SER A 595 11.87 26.32 11.12
C SER A 595 12.28 24.98 10.52
N VAL A 596 11.30 24.12 10.23
CA VAL A 596 11.48 22.83 9.55
C VAL A 596 11.89 23.03 8.09
N GLY A 597 11.38 24.05 7.43
CA GLY A 597 11.68 24.41 6.05
C GLY A 597 11.50 23.22 5.08
N LYS A 598 12.46 23.05 4.17
CA LYS A 598 12.44 21.98 3.13
C LYS A 598 12.68 20.55 3.66
N ASN A 599 12.88 20.38 4.97
CA ASN A 599 13.15 19.05 5.55
C ASN A 599 11.89 18.29 5.95
N GLN A 600 10.70 18.89 5.84
CA GLN A 600 9.42 18.28 6.27
C GLN A 600 9.24 16.86 5.70
N LYS A 601 9.41 16.66 4.40
CA LYS A 601 9.30 15.33 3.77
C LYS A 601 10.34 14.34 4.33
N ARG A 602 11.59 14.80 4.54
CA ARG A 602 12.65 13.94 5.11
C ARG A 602 12.32 13.50 6.52
N LEU A 603 11.84 14.43 7.35
CA LEU A 603 11.46 14.15 8.74
C LEU A 603 10.32 13.13 8.79
N ARG A 604 9.27 13.30 7.98
CA ARG A 604 8.17 12.34 7.89
C ARG A 604 8.64 10.96 7.40
N CYS A 605 9.45 10.90 6.36
CA CYS A 605 10.01 9.64 5.88
C CYS A 605 10.87 8.96 6.96
N GLN A 606 11.72 9.74 7.65
CA GLN A 606 12.54 9.21 8.74
C GLN A 606 11.68 8.71 9.90
N TYR A 607 10.65 9.46 10.29
CA TYR A 607 9.70 9.04 11.30
C TYR A 607 9.02 7.71 10.92
N VAL A 608 8.52 7.59 9.69
CA VAL A 608 7.93 6.33 9.21
C VAL A 608 8.93 5.18 9.31
N ALA A 609 10.17 5.36 8.83
CA ALA A 609 11.18 4.32 8.86
C ALA A 609 11.51 3.86 10.28
N MET A 610 11.75 4.79 11.20
CA MET A 610 12.10 4.51 12.59
C MET A 610 10.98 3.79 13.34
N THR A 611 9.74 4.17 13.10
CA THR A 611 8.57 3.59 13.77
C THR A 611 8.13 2.24 13.20
N ARG A 612 8.88 1.66 12.23
CA ARG A 612 8.66 0.28 11.79
C ARG A 612 9.27 -0.74 12.73
N ALA A 613 10.41 -0.40 13.36
CA ALA A 613 11.10 -1.31 14.26
C ALA A 613 10.27 -1.67 15.49
N ARG A 614 10.20 -2.97 15.81
CA ARG A 614 9.65 -3.49 17.06
C ARG A 614 10.72 -3.56 18.14
N ALA A 615 11.88 -4.11 17.80
CA ALA A 615 12.93 -4.42 18.76
C ALA A 615 14.22 -3.65 18.48
N LEU A 616 14.85 -3.81 17.32
CA LEU A 616 16.14 -3.22 16.99
C LEU A 616 15.99 -2.11 15.94
N LEU A 617 16.41 -0.89 16.28
CA LEU A 617 16.49 0.22 15.35
C LEU A 617 17.94 0.64 15.15
N CYS A 618 18.38 0.63 13.89
CA CYS A 618 19.69 1.09 13.48
C CYS A 618 19.58 2.24 12.46
N LEU A 619 20.49 3.16 12.55
CA LEU A 619 20.68 4.23 11.57
C LEU A 619 22.10 4.14 11.02
N ASP A 620 22.33 4.62 9.81
CA ASP A 620 23.69 4.77 9.34
C ASP A 620 24.01 6.19 8.89
N ARG A 621 25.28 6.49 8.82
CA ARG A 621 25.77 7.79 8.39
C ARG A 621 27.19 7.72 7.85
N VAL A 622 27.40 8.38 6.71
CA VAL A 622 28.75 8.59 6.17
C VAL A 622 29.55 9.50 7.09
N LYS A 623 30.74 9.05 7.50
CA LYS A 623 31.74 9.88 8.17
C LYS A 623 32.31 10.84 7.13
N LEU A 624 31.95 12.11 7.22
CA LEU A 624 32.55 13.16 6.41
C LEU A 624 33.91 13.46 7.06
N LEU A 625 34.99 13.17 6.34
CA LEU A 625 36.36 13.61 6.68
C LEU A 625 36.45 15.12 6.55
#